data_83380c36de3b23bdd5e6557a738f8a46
#
_entry.id   83380c36de3b23bdd5e6557a738f8a46
#
_cell.length_a   1.000
_cell.length_b   1.000
_cell.length_c   1.000
_cell.angle_alpha   90.00
_cell.angle_beta   90.00
_cell.angle_gamma   90.00
#
_symmetry.space_group_name_H-M   'P 1'
#
loop_
_entity.id
_entity.type
_entity.pdbx_description
1 polymer ?
#
loop_
_entity_poly.entity_id
_entity_poly.type
_entity_poly.pdbx_seq_one_letter_code
_entity_poly.pdbx_strand_id
1 'polypeptide(L)'
;MVQWLIDKGGVSRYDTEGQGLFLYQHLRAKNGKIAHLSDHLELLKNASQKLFGESINLTEKTVQKECEELLYRGGYSSSAVHILELRIWQGGEHQIRVVETSLYKEFTLRVMRPKAMVAQGCNYPFNLPTSAALAMVDFMRISALEKQCQIALCADQNSVVNSVDGATPIIVHGTTITAGNSSTSLYTDLVVEALKNLPNHTLNIAPISLAEIESADELFYADARGITAVGSLGTTHFSDSIAYAISKKMIF
;
A
#
# COMPACT_ATOMS: atom_id res chain seq x y z
N MET A 1 22.62 -7.08 -1.60
CA MET A 1 22.03 -6.63 -2.89
C MET A 1 22.28 -5.13 -2.97
N VAL A 2 22.90 -4.65 -4.07
CA VAL A 2 23.15 -3.21 -4.23
C VAL A 2 21.83 -2.56 -4.58
N GLN A 3 21.40 -1.60 -3.77
CA GLN A 3 20.22 -0.80 -4.08
C GLN A 3 20.63 0.44 -4.88
N TRP A 4 19.84 0.76 -5.89
CA TRP A 4 20.00 1.94 -6.70
C TRP A 4 18.87 2.93 -6.41
N LEU A 5 19.17 4.19 -6.46
CA LEU A 5 18.21 5.28 -6.36
C LEU A 5 18.48 6.32 -7.47
N ILE A 6 17.47 7.12 -7.76
CA ILE A 6 17.60 8.30 -8.59
C ILE A 6 17.13 9.52 -7.81
N ASP A 7 17.90 10.59 -7.88
CA ASP A 7 17.62 11.89 -7.29
C ASP A 7 18.14 13.01 -8.22
N LYS A 8 18.20 14.25 -7.74
CA LYS A 8 18.74 15.39 -8.52
C LYS A 8 20.20 15.17 -9.01
N GLY A 9 20.96 14.32 -8.35
CA GLY A 9 22.33 13.94 -8.74
C GLY A 9 22.40 12.84 -9.79
N GLY A 10 21.25 12.26 -10.18
CA GLY A 10 21.15 11.12 -11.10
C GLY A 10 21.11 9.77 -10.42
N VAL A 11 21.32 8.69 -11.17
CA VAL A 11 21.30 7.32 -10.63
C VAL A 11 22.58 7.04 -9.85
N SER A 12 22.46 6.72 -8.58
CA SER A 12 23.57 6.39 -7.70
C SER A 12 23.33 5.12 -6.89
N ARG A 13 24.39 4.57 -6.28
CA ARG A 13 24.22 3.58 -5.21
C ARG A 13 23.62 4.26 -3.99
N TYR A 14 22.77 3.51 -3.29
CA TYR A 14 22.12 3.99 -2.10
C TYR A 14 23.14 4.29 -0.99
N ASP A 15 23.54 5.55 -0.81
CA ASP A 15 24.48 6.00 0.21
C ASP A 15 23.93 7.11 1.11
N THR A 16 22.87 7.80 0.69
CA THR A 16 22.30 8.93 1.50
C THR A 16 20.78 8.90 1.47
N GLU A 17 20.17 8.89 2.65
CA GLU A 17 18.74 9.17 2.81
C GLU A 17 18.53 10.67 2.96
N GLY A 18 17.54 11.21 2.23
CA GLY A 18 17.03 12.55 2.50
C GLY A 18 16.58 12.63 3.95
N GLN A 19 16.93 13.72 4.64
CA GLN A 19 16.56 13.90 6.03
C GLN A 19 15.18 14.54 6.18
N GLY A 20 14.41 14.12 7.18
CA GLY A 20 13.15 14.72 7.55
C GLY A 20 11.90 13.98 7.07
N LEU A 21 10.77 14.64 7.25
CA LEU A 21 9.46 14.11 6.87
C LEU A 21 9.29 14.15 5.36
N PHE A 22 8.87 13.03 4.77
CA PHE A 22 8.53 12.93 3.35
C PHE A 22 7.15 12.28 3.14
N LEU A 23 6.57 12.58 2.00
CA LEU A 23 5.43 11.84 1.44
C LEU A 23 5.95 10.73 0.55
N TYR A 24 5.22 9.62 0.44
CA TYR A 24 5.61 8.51 -0.42
C TYR A 24 4.42 7.89 -1.16
N GLN A 25 4.72 7.26 -2.28
CA GLN A 25 3.84 6.30 -2.94
C GLN A 25 4.64 5.09 -3.40
N HIS A 26 4.05 3.91 -3.22
CA HIS A 26 4.56 2.70 -3.84
C HIS A 26 3.97 2.56 -5.24
N LEU A 27 4.84 2.55 -6.24
CA LEU A 27 4.49 2.47 -7.65
C LEU A 27 4.75 1.06 -8.15
N ARG A 28 3.82 0.48 -8.89
CA ARG A 28 4.00 -0.82 -9.52
C ARG A 28 4.49 -0.62 -10.95
N ALA A 29 5.69 -1.12 -11.25
CA ALA A 29 6.31 -1.02 -12.57
C ALA A 29 6.41 -2.39 -13.25
N LYS A 30 5.98 -2.47 -14.50
CA LYS A 30 6.07 -3.68 -15.35
C LYS A 30 6.54 -3.27 -16.74
N ASN A 31 7.54 -3.95 -17.30
CA ASN A 31 8.12 -3.60 -18.60
C ASN A 31 8.56 -2.13 -18.70
N GLY A 32 9.09 -1.58 -17.61
CA GLY A 32 9.49 -0.18 -17.53
C GLY A 32 8.33 0.82 -17.36
N LYS A 33 7.08 0.41 -17.51
CA LYS A 33 5.91 1.28 -17.36
C LYS A 33 5.34 1.21 -15.96
N ILE A 34 4.91 2.36 -15.46
CA ILE A 34 4.25 2.49 -14.15
C ILE A 34 2.75 2.51 -14.36
N ALA A 35 2.06 1.61 -13.67
CA ALA A 35 0.60 1.59 -13.65
C ALA A 35 0.07 2.81 -12.87
N HIS A 36 -0.99 3.45 -13.39
CA HIS A 36 -1.72 4.53 -12.71
C HIS A 36 -0.84 5.70 -12.21
N LEU A 37 0.22 6.04 -12.94
CA LEU A 37 1.17 7.07 -12.51
C LEU A 37 0.51 8.43 -12.29
N SER A 38 -0.45 8.81 -13.14
CA SER A 38 -1.24 10.04 -12.99
C SER A 38 -1.92 10.12 -11.63
N ASP A 39 -2.61 9.03 -11.25
CA ASP A 39 -3.39 8.96 -10.03
C ASP A 39 -2.48 9.00 -8.78
N HIS A 40 -1.34 8.30 -8.83
CA HIS A 40 -0.31 8.38 -7.78
C HIS A 40 0.22 9.80 -7.59
N LEU A 41 0.48 10.52 -8.69
CA LEU A 41 0.98 11.90 -8.62
C LEU A 41 -0.10 12.85 -8.11
N GLU A 42 -1.37 12.63 -8.44
CA GLU A 42 -2.48 13.42 -7.92
C GLU A 42 -2.62 13.23 -6.40
N LEU A 43 -2.56 11.98 -5.89
CA LEU A 43 -2.54 11.71 -4.46
C LEU A 43 -1.39 12.42 -3.75
N LEU A 44 -0.18 12.38 -4.31
CA LEU A 44 0.98 13.07 -3.74
C LEU A 44 0.84 14.58 -3.77
N LYS A 45 0.31 15.18 -4.84
CA LYS A 45 0.03 16.62 -4.94
C LYS A 45 -0.95 17.06 -3.87
N ASN A 46 -2.05 16.31 -3.71
CA ASN A 46 -3.06 16.59 -2.69
C ASN A 46 -2.50 16.43 -1.27
N ALA A 47 -1.68 15.41 -1.03
CA ALA A 47 -1.01 15.21 0.25
C ALA A 47 0.01 16.31 0.56
N SER A 48 0.80 16.75 -0.44
CA SER A 48 1.77 17.84 -0.30
C SER A 48 1.11 19.16 0.04
N GLN A 49 0.01 19.49 -0.65
CA GLN A 49 -0.75 20.69 -0.33
C GLN A 49 -1.31 20.67 1.10
N LYS A 50 -1.76 19.50 1.58
CA LYS A 50 -2.28 19.36 2.95
C LYS A 50 -1.18 19.39 4.02
N LEU A 51 -0.04 18.76 3.76
CA LEU A 51 1.02 18.60 4.76
C LEU A 51 2.01 19.76 4.77
N PHE A 52 2.44 20.20 3.59
CA PHE A 52 3.50 21.20 3.43
C PHE A 52 2.96 22.59 2.99
N GLY A 53 1.69 22.68 2.59
CA GLY A 53 1.12 23.90 2.03
C GLY A 53 1.63 24.22 0.62
N GLU A 54 2.29 23.27 -0.04
CA GLU A 54 2.98 23.48 -1.32
C GLU A 54 2.49 22.50 -2.38
N SER A 55 2.41 22.96 -3.63
CA SER A 55 2.16 22.10 -4.78
C SER A 55 3.47 21.56 -5.33
N ILE A 56 3.54 20.24 -5.53
CA ILE A 56 4.70 19.61 -6.18
C ILE A 56 4.61 19.78 -7.71
N ASN A 57 5.74 20.17 -8.31
CA ASN A 57 5.87 20.30 -9.76
C ASN A 57 6.55 19.06 -10.36
N LEU A 58 5.96 17.90 -10.15
CA LEU A 58 6.44 16.63 -10.69
C LEU A 58 5.48 16.13 -11.76
N THR A 59 6.01 15.83 -12.95
CA THR A 59 5.21 15.39 -14.10
C THR A 59 5.33 13.89 -14.32
N GLU A 60 4.29 13.27 -14.89
CA GLU A 60 4.33 11.86 -15.28
C GLU A 60 5.52 11.54 -16.17
N LYS A 61 5.80 12.40 -17.16
CA LYS A 61 6.93 12.23 -18.10
C LYS A 61 8.27 12.16 -17.36
N THR A 62 8.47 13.01 -16.35
CA THR A 62 9.70 13.02 -15.55
C THR A 62 9.83 11.73 -14.76
N VAL A 63 8.81 11.38 -13.97
CA VAL A 63 8.84 10.19 -13.12
C VAL A 63 8.97 8.92 -13.95
N GLN A 64 8.21 8.81 -15.05
CA GLN A 64 8.29 7.64 -15.94
C GLN A 64 9.72 7.45 -16.48
N LYS A 65 10.34 8.54 -16.99
CA LYS A 65 11.72 8.49 -17.51
C LYS A 65 12.74 8.11 -16.43
N GLU A 66 12.62 8.67 -15.23
CA GLU A 66 13.52 8.37 -14.12
C GLU A 66 13.39 6.92 -13.65
N CYS A 67 12.16 6.39 -13.59
CA CYS A 67 11.94 4.99 -13.27
C CYS A 67 12.52 4.03 -14.33
N GLU A 68 12.36 4.35 -15.62
CA GLU A 68 12.97 3.57 -16.71
C GLU A 68 14.50 3.57 -16.59
N GLU A 69 15.10 4.73 -16.35
CA GLU A 69 16.54 4.88 -16.18
C GLU A 69 17.05 4.10 -14.96
N LEU A 70 16.34 4.21 -13.80
CA LEU A 70 16.66 3.47 -12.58
C LEU A 70 16.64 1.96 -12.80
N LEU A 71 15.58 1.44 -13.42
CA LEU A 71 15.44 0.01 -13.68
C LEU A 71 16.52 -0.48 -14.68
N TYR A 72 16.80 0.27 -15.73
CA TYR A 72 17.80 -0.07 -16.73
C TYR A 72 19.21 -0.07 -16.13
N ARG A 73 19.64 1.00 -15.46
CA ARG A 73 20.98 1.11 -14.86
C ARG A 73 21.18 0.19 -13.67
N GLY A 74 20.12 -0.09 -12.93
CA GLY A 74 20.13 -1.05 -11.82
C GLY A 74 20.20 -2.51 -12.27
N GLY A 75 20.08 -2.79 -13.57
CA GLY A 75 20.09 -4.15 -14.12
C GLY A 75 18.85 -4.96 -13.77
N TYR A 76 17.74 -4.29 -13.48
CA TYR A 76 16.47 -4.96 -13.15
C TYR A 76 15.82 -5.54 -14.40
N SER A 77 15.30 -6.78 -14.28
CA SER A 77 14.68 -7.47 -15.41
C SER A 77 13.39 -6.76 -15.84
N SER A 78 13.28 -6.43 -17.13
CA SER A 78 12.06 -5.84 -17.69
C SER A 78 10.83 -6.78 -17.62
N SER A 79 11.06 -8.10 -17.57
CA SER A 79 9.98 -9.09 -17.48
C SER A 79 9.43 -9.27 -16.06
N ALA A 80 10.11 -8.75 -15.05
CA ALA A 80 9.66 -8.77 -13.67
C ALA A 80 8.79 -7.55 -13.34
N VAL A 81 8.01 -7.67 -12.28
CA VAL A 81 7.30 -6.54 -11.69
C VAL A 81 8.13 -6.00 -10.54
N HIS A 82 8.34 -4.70 -10.53
CA HIS A 82 9.09 -4.02 -9.49
C HIS A 82 8.18 -3.07 -8.72
N ILE A 83 8.33 -3.04 -7.41
CA ILE A 83 7.70 -2.02 -6.56
C ILE A 83 8.75 -0.94 -6.33
N LEU A 84 8.42 0.26 -6.79
CA LEU A 84 9.24 1.45 -6.63
C LEU A 84 8.62 2.30 -5.53
N GLU A 85 9.44 2.97 -4.75
CA GLU A 85 9.00 3.97 -3.79
C GLU A 85 9.43 5.35 -4.28
N LEU A 86 8.44 6.18 -4.59
CA LEU A 86 8.62 7.60 -4.87
C LEU A 86 8.46 8.37 -3.57
N ARG A 87 9.50 9.07 -3.15
CA ARG A 87 9.53 9.95 -1.97
C ARG A 87 9.57 11.39 -2.39
N ILE A 88 8.89 12.26 -1.65
CA ILE A 88 8.87 13.70 -1.91
C ILE A 88 8.98 14.44 -0.58
N TRP A 89 9.95 15.33 -0.48
CA TRP A 89 10.15 16.22 0.67
C TRP A 89 9.52 17.58 0.44
N GLN A 90 9.42 18.36 1.50
CA GLN A 90 9.09 19.78 1.40
C GLN A 90 10.07 20.47 0.43
N GLY A 91 9.57 21.42 -0.37
CA GLY A 91 10.36 22.05 -1.44
C GLY A 91 10.41 21.25 -2.74
N GLY A 92 9.73 20.09 -2.83
CA GLY A 92 9.59 19.31 -4.06
C GLY A 92 10.81 18.45 -4.45
N GLU A 93 11.81 18.35 -3.55
CA GLU A 93 12.87 17.37 -3.75
C GLU A 93 12.29 15.97 -3.73
N HIS A 94 12.73 15.09 -4.63
CA HIS A 94 12.21 13.74 -4.72
C HIS A 94 13.31 12.70 -4.93
N GLN A 95 12.96 11.47 -4.63
CA GLN A 95 13.83 10.30 -4.77
C GLN A 95 12.98 9.10 -5.19
N ILE A 96 13.51 8.27 -6.05
CA ILE A 96 12.89 7.00 -6.45
C ILE A 96 13.87 5.87 -6.16
N ARG A 97 13.37 4.82 -5.51
CA ARG A 97 14.14 3.60 -5.25
C ARG A 97 13.35 2.34 -5.55
N VAL A 98 14.01 1.25 -5.86
CA VAL A 98 13.38 -0.08 -5.93
C VAL A 98 13.33 -0.65 -4.52
N VAL A 99 12.14 -0.98 -4.03
CA VAL A 99 11.96 -1.57 -2.69
C VAL A 99 11.76 -3.07 -2.75
N GLU A 100 11.13 -3.58 -3.81
CA GLU A 100 10.85 -5.01 -3.95
C GLU A 100 10.78 -5.40 -5.44
N THR A 101 11.16 -6.63 -5.74
CA THR A 101 10.84 -7.29 -7.01
C THR A 101 9.78 -8.34 -6.72
N SER A 102 8.58 -8.13 -7.28
CA SER A 102 7.45 -9.02 -7.05
C SER A 102 7.62 -10.35 -7.80
N LEU A 103 7.29 -11.44 -7.14
CA LEU A 103 7.17 -12.75 -7.76
C LEU A 103 5.92 -12.87 -8.66
N TYR A 104 4.97 -11.94 -8.52
CA TYR A 104 3.70 -11.95 -9.22
C TYR A 104 3.72 -10.96 -10.38
N LYS A 105 3.47 -11.47 -11.60
CA LYS A 105 3.46 -10.66 -12.82
C LYS A 105 2.23 -9.77 -12.93
N GLU A 106 1.10 -10.21 -12.38
CA GLU A 106 -0.17 -9.50 -12.38
C GLU A 106 -0.54 -9.03 -10.96
N PHE A 107 -1.54 -8.19 -10.84
CA PHE A 107 -2.11 -7.81 -9.55
C PHE A 107 -3.02 -8.94 -9.07
N THR A 108 -2.46 -9.87 -8.35
CA THR A 108 -3.12 -11.11 -8.00
C THR A 108 -3.31 -11.22 -6.49
N LEU A 109 -4.12 -12.19 -6.08
CA LEU A 109 -4.15 -12.64 -4.70
C LEU A 109 -2.79 -13.25 -4.34
N ARG A 110 -2.18 -12.76 -3.28
CA ARG A 110 -0.92 -13.31 -2.77
C ARG A 110 -1.17 -14.67 -2.15
N VAL A 111 -0.25 -15.61 -2.41
CA VAL A 111 -0.35 -16.98 -1.87
C VAL A 111 -0.25 -16.99 -0.34
N MET A 112 0.54 -16.07 0.23
CA MET A 112 0.67 -15.95 1.68
C MET A 112 -0.62 -15.44 2.31
N ARG A 113 -1.11 -16.16 3.29
CA ARG A 113 -2.25 -15.79 4.15
C ARG A 113 -1.73 -15.53 5.57
N PRO A 114 -1.33 -14.28 5.87
CA PRO A 114 -0.65 -13.97 7.11
C PRO A 114 -1.55 -14.12 8.33
N LYS A 115 -0.95 -14.54 9.43
CA LYS A 115 -1.53 -14.43 10.78
C LYS A 115 -1.35 -13.00 11.25
N ALA A 116 -2.43 -12.39 11.72
CA ALA A 116 -2.46 -11.04 12.20
C ALA A 116 -2.51 -10.95 13.73
N MET A 117 -2.01 -9.83 14.26
CA MET A 117 -2.27 -9.38 15.64
C MET A 117 -2.93 -8.01 15.63
N VAL A 118 -3.51 -7.63 16.76
CA VAL A 118 -3.99 -6.26 17.00
C VAL A 118 -2.91 -5.46 17.70
N ALA A 119 -2.62 -4.27 17.16
CA ALA A 119 -1.85 -3.22 17.80
C ALA A 119 -2.80 -2.06 18.13
N GLN A 120 -2.93 -1.74 19.41
CA GLN A 120 -3.83 -0.69 19.89
C GLN A 120 -3.11 0.64 20.07
N GLY A 121 -3.88 1.73 20.02
CA GLY A 121 -3.39 3.08 20.26
C GLY A 121 -2.64 3.69 19.08
N CYS A 122 -2.75 3.08 17.89
CA CYS A 122 -2.13 3.60 16.68
C CYS A 122 -2.96 4.76 16.13
N ASN A 123 -2.61 5.97 16.51
CA ASN A 123 -3.19 7.17 15.92
C ASN A 123 -2.21 7.78 14.93
N TYR A 124 -2.58 7.79 13.66
CA TYR A 124 -1.88 8.62 12.67
C TYR A 124 -2.40 10.07 12.82
N PRO A 125 -1.52 11.05 13.06
CA PRO A 125 -1.95 12.44 13.21
C PRO A 125 -2.60 12.99 11.93
N PHE A 126 -2.27 12.38 10.79
CA PHE A 126 -2.85 12.70 9.50
C PHE A 126 -3.05 11.42 8.70
N ASN A 127 -4.19 11.32 8.01
CA ASN A 127 -4.42 10.25 7.04
C ASN A 127 -3.70 10.58 5.71
N LEU A 128 -2.37 10.57 5.76
CA LEU A 128 -1.49 10.92 4.63
C LEU A 128 -0.35 9.89 4.52
N PRO A 129 0.14 9.61 3.31
CA PRO A 129 1.22 8.66 3.07
C PRO A 129 2.59 9.28 3.44
N THR A 130 2.88 9.36 4.73
CA THR A 130 4.08 10.00 5.27
C THR A 130 5.13 8.99 5.72
N SER A 131 6.40 9.42 5.79
CA SER A 131 7.47 8.62 6.38
C SER A 131 7.18 8.18 7.83
N ALA A 132 6.44 8.99 8.59
CA ALA A 132 6.01 8.62 9.94
C ALA A 132 5.01 7.45 9.92
N ALA A 133 4.06 7.45 8.98
CA ALA A 133 3.14 6.33 8.78
C ALA A 133 3.89 5.06 8.35
N LEU A 134 4.86 5.19 7.45
CA LEU A 134 5.70 4.07 7.01
C LEU A 134 6.51 3.47 8.17
N ALA A 135 7.17 4.30 8.97
CA ALA A 135 7.92 3.87 10.15
C ALA A 135 7.02 3.18 11.19
N MET A 136 5.77 3.65 11.36
CA MET A 136 4.80 3.01 12.23
C MET A 136 4.45 1.60 11.74
N VAL A 137 4.23 1.43 10.44
CA VAL A 137 3.96 0.11 9.83
C VAL A 137 5.12 -0.84 10.09
N ASP A 138 6.36 -0.39 9.89
CA ASP A 138 7.55 -1.21 10.13
C ASP A 138 7.69 -1.59 11.60
N PHE A 139 7.44 -0.66 12.52
CA PHE A 139 7.42 -0.93 13.96
C PHE A 139 6.37 -1.98 14.33
N MET A 140 5.16 -1.87 13.75
CA MET A 140 4.09 -2.83 13.98
C MET A 140 4.42 -4.23 13.43
N ARG A 141 5.10 -4.32 12.29
CA ARG A 141 5.59 -5.59 11.74
C ARG A 141 6.60 -6.26 12.66
N ILE A 142 7.55 -5.50 13.23
CA ILE A 142 8.50 -6.01 14.21
C ILE A 142 7.76 -6.56 15.43
N SER A 143 6.81 -5.80 15.98
CA SER A 143 6.00 -6.23 17.12
C SER A 143 5.14 -7.46 16.81
N ALA A 144 4.65 -7.58 15.58
CA ALA A 144 3.91 -8.76 15.13
C ALA A 144 4.81 -10.00 15.09
N LEU A 145 6.03 -9.88 14.58
CA LEU A 145 6.99 -10.99 14.53
C LEU A 145 7.35 -11.51 15.93
N GLU A 146 7.51 -10.64 16.92
CA GLU A 146 7.73 -11.02 18.32
C GLU A 146 6.58 -11.86 18.89
N LYS A 147 5.35 -11.66 18.38
CA LYS A 147 4.15 -12.41 18.75
C LYS A 147 3.83 -13.56 17.79
N GLN A 148 4.79 -13.98 16.97
CA GLN A 148 4.63 -15.02 15.94
C GLN A 148 3.48 -14.74 14.96
N CYS A 149 3.26 -13.46 14.66
CA CYS A 149 2.37 -12.97 13.63
C CYS A 149 3.19 -12.31 12.52
N GLN A 150 2.62 -12.21 11.31
CA GLN A 150 3.33 -11.62 10.17
C GLN A 150 2.92 -10.17 9.92
N ILE A 151 1.71 -9.80 10.34
CA ILE A 151 1.16 -8.45 10.13
C ILE A 151 0.43 -7.96 11.38
N ALA A 152 0.18 -6.65 11.44
CA ALA A 152 -0.61 -6.04 12.49
C ALA A 152 -1.83 -5.29 11.93
N LEU A 153 -2.95 -5.39 12.65
CA LEU A 153 -4.10 -4.50 12.55
C LEU A 153 -3.85 -3.32 13.48
N CYS A 154 -3.92 -2.13 12.96
CA CYS A 154 -3.75 -0.89 13.71
C CYS A 154 -5.11 -0.38 14.15
N ALA A 155 -5.44 -0.51 15.43
CA ALA A 155 -6.70 -0.02 16.00
C ALA A 155 -6.45 1.25 16.84
N ASP A 156 -7.38 2.19 16.77
CA ASP A 156 -7.40 3.37 17.62
C ASP A 156 -7.95 3.09 19.03
N GLN A 157 -8.09 4.14 19.85
CA GLN A 157 -8.60 4.03 21.21
C GLN A 157 -10.06 3.59 21.28
N ASN A 158 -10.82 3.78 20.19
CA ASN A 158 -12.22 3.37 20.06
C ASN A 158 -12.37 1.99 19.43
N SER A 159 -11.26 1.26 19.27
CA SER A 159 -11.21 -0.05 18.59
C SER A 159 -11.63 0.01 17.11
N VAL A 160 -11.52 1.19 16.48
CA VAL A 160 -11.66 1.31 15.01
C VAL A 160 -10.33 0.93 14.37
N VAL A 161 -10.37 -0.02 13.43
CA VAL A 161 -9.18 -0.48 12.71
C VAL A 161 -8.92 0.44 11.52
N ASN A 162 -7.86 1.23 11.63
CA ASN A 162 -7.47 2.22 10.63
C ASN A 162 -6.63 1.61 9.50
N SER A 163 -5.85 0.57 9.80
CA SER A 163 -5.06 -0.12 8.78
C SER A 163 -4.77 -1.58 9.12
N VAL A 164 -4.52 -2.36 8.08
CA VAL A 164 -3.96 -3.70 8.11
C VAL A 164 -2.67 -3.68 7.31
N ASP A 165 -1.54 -3.89 7.97
CA ASP A 165 -0.19 -3.81 7.35
C ASP A 165 0.06 -2.50 6.57
N GLY A 166 -0.53 -1.40 7.03
CA GLY A 166 -0.44 -0.07 6.40
C GLY A 166 -1.47 0.20 5.30
N ALA A 167 -2.28 -0.78 4.92
CA ALA A 167 -3.34 -0.62 3.93
C ALA A 167 -4.73 -0.59 4.58
N THR A 168 -5.73 -0.11 3.85
CA THR A 168 -7.11 -0.04 4.34
C THR A 168 -7.73 -1.43 4.45
N PRO A 169 -8.37 -1.79 5.59
CA PRO A 169 -9.05 -3.06 5.74
C PRO A 169 -10.30 -3.16 4.86
N ILE A 170 -10.55 -4.35 4.34
CA ILE A 170 -11.79 -4.72 3.66
C ILE A 170 -12.29 -6.01 4.29
N ILE A 171 -13.53 -6.03 4.78
CA ILE A 171 -14.16 -7.19 5.40
C ILE A 171 -15.40 -7.64 4.62
N VAL A 172 -15.73 -8.91 4.78
CA VAL A 172 -16.94 -9.52 4.19
C VAL A 172 -17.75 -10.22 5.28
N HIS A 173 -19.05 -9.95 5.29
CA HIS A 173 -20.05 -10.67 6.08
C HIS A 173 -21.17 -11.14 5.14
N GLY A 174 -21.19 -12.42 4.82
CA GLY A 174 -22.14 -12.96 3.84
C GLY A 174 -22.05 -12.25 2.50
N THR A 175 -23.08 -11.49 2.15
CA THR A 175 -23.14 -10.68 0.92
C THR A 175 -22.76 -9.21 1.11
N THR A 176 -22.45 -8.80 2.32
CA THR A 176 -22.07 -7.41 2.62
C THR A 176 -20.56 -7.28 2.69
N ILE A 177 -20.00 -6.37 1.91
CA ILE A 177 -18.59 -6.02 1.91
C ILE A 177 -18.47 -4.62 2.50
N THR A 178 -17.58 -4.46 3.48
CA THR A 178 -17.28 -3.13 4.03
C THR A 178 -15.81 -2.83 3.83
N ALA A 179 -15.51 -1.71 3.18
CA ALA A 179 -14.17 -1.16 3.07
C ALA A 179 -13.99 0.00 4.04
N GLY A 180 -12.85 0.10 4.69
CA GLY A 180 -12.51 1.22 5.55
C GLY A 180 -12.57 2.55 4.80
N ASN A 181 -12.96 3.63 5.48
CA ASN A 181 -13.09 4.96 4.88
C ASN A 181 -11.78 5.76 4.83
N SER A 182 -10.67 5.16 5.20
CA SER A 182 -9.35 5.77 5.28
C SER A 182 -8.45 5.18 4.20
N SER A 183 -8.43 5.78 3.02
CA SER A 183 -7.50 5.35 1.97
C SER A 183 -6.39 6.37 1.75
N THR A 184 -5.15 5.91 1.93
CA THR A 184 -3.94 6.61 1.49
C THR A 184 -3.29 5.89 0.32
N SER A 185 -3.94 4.82 -0.16
CA SER A 185 -3.42 3.92 -1.18
C SER A 185 -4.37 3.83 -2.36
N LEU A 186 -3.86 4.17 -3.53
CA LEU A 186 -4.56 4.00 -4.79
C LEU A 186 -5.04 2.55 -5.00
N TYR A 187 -4.29 1.56 -4.54
CA TYR A 187 -4.64 0.15 -4.72
C TYR A 187 -5.92 -0.24 -3.98
N THR A 188 -6.19 0.36 -2.83
CA THR A 188 -7.48 0.21 -2.15
C THR A 188 -8.61 0.78 -3.00
N ASP A 189 -8.43 1.98 -3.57
CA ASP A 189 -9.46 2.62 -4.39
C ASP A 189 -9.78 1.80 -5.63
N LEU A 190 -8.77 1.23 -6.29
CA LEU A 190 -8.94 0.33 -7.43
C LEU A 190 -9.71 -0.95 -7.06
N VAL A 191 -9.41 -1.54 -5.90
CA VAL A 191 -10.14 -2.72 -5.42
C VAL A 191 -11.58 -2.35 -5.06
N VAL A 192 -11.80 -1.23 -4.40
CA VAL A 192 -13.15 -0.71 -4.08
C VAL A 192 -13.96 -0.51 -5.36
N GLU A 193 -13.36 0.06 -6.42
CA GLU A 193 -14.05 0.22 -7.71
C GLU A 193 -14.41 -1.12 -8.35
N ALA A 194 -13.53 -2.10 -8.27
CA ALA A 194 -13.81 -3.45 -8.76
C ALA A 194 -14.93 -4.15 -7.94
N LEU A 195 -14.99 -3.91 -6.63
CA LEU A 195 -16.00 -4.45 -5.73
C LEU A 195 -17.40 -3.90 -6.01
N LYS A 196 -17.53 -2.62 -6.44
CA LYS A 196 -18.83 -2.04 -6.84
C LYS A 196 -19.54 -2.86 -7.93
N ASN A 197 -18.77 -3.53 -8.77
CA ASN A 197 -19.27 -4.34 -9.88
C ASN A 197 -19.35 -5.84 -9.54
N LEU A 198 -19.27 -6.22 -8.27
CA LEU A 198 -19.39 -7.61 -7.85
C LEU A 198 -20.88 -7.99 -7.73
N PRO A 199 -21.39 -8.96 -8.51
CA PRO A 199 -22.80 -9.32 -8.48
C PRO A 199 -23.17 -9.92 -7.12
N ASN A 200 -24.41 -9.70 -6.70
CA ASN A 200 -25.01 -10.23 -5.47
C ASN A 200 -24.31 -9.79 -4.16
N HIS A 201 -23.53 -8.70 -4.21
CA HIS A 201 -22.89 -8.14 -3.01
C HIS A 201 -23.23 -6.65 -2.88
N THR A 202 -23.30 -6.19 -1.64
CA THR A 202 -23.47 -4.78 -1.30
C THR A 202 -22.15 -4.26 -0.76
N LEU A 203 -21.66 -3.15 -1.30
CA LEU A 203 -20.45 -2.48 -0.82
C LEU A 203 -20.82 -1.27 0.06
N ASN A 204 -20.25 -1.23 1.24
CA ASN A 204 -20.29 -0.09 2.16
C ASN A 204 -18.89 0.51 2.31
N ILE A 205 -18.83 1.82 2.51
CA ILE A 205 -17.60 2.52 2.91
C ILE A 205 -17.86 3.10 4.29
N ALA A 206 -17.21 2.54 5.32
CA ALA A 206 -17.45 2.90 6.70
C ALA A 206 -16.24 2.58 7.58
N PRO A 207 -16.08 3.23 8.75
CA PRO A 207 -15.15 2.77 9.77
C PRO A 207 -15.44 1.31 10.12
N ILE A 208 -14.39 0.52 10.33
CA ILE A 208 -14.50 -0.90 10.66
C ILE A 208 -13.97 -1.09 12.08
N SER A 209 -14.82 -1.61 12.98
CA SER A 209 -14.42 -1.94 14.34
C SER A 209 -13.70 -3.29 14.43
N LEU A 210 -12.92 -3.49 15.48
CA LEU A 210 -12.28 -4.77 15.75
C LEU A 210 -13.31 -5.91 15.91
N ALA A 211 -14.46 -5.63 16.55
CA ALA A 211 -15.52 -6.62 16.73
C ALA A 211 -16.12 -7.07 15.39
N GLU A 212 -16.28 -6.15 14.42
CA GLU A 212 -16.72 -6.52 13.07
C GLU A 212 -15.69 -7.39 12.37
N ILE A 213 -14.40 -7.11 12.52
CA ILE A 213 -13.34 -7.96 11.96
C ILE A 213 -13.37 -9.36 12.59
N GLU A 214 -13.51 -9.46 13.91
CA GLU A 214 -13.51 -10.74 14.61
C GLU A 214 -14.69 -11.64 14.22
N SER A 215 -15.79 -11.05 13.72
CA SER A 215 -16.97 -11.77 13.24
C SER A 215 -17.04 -11.92 11.71
N ALA A 216 -16.08 -11.38 10.98
CA ALA A 216 -16.09 -11.40 9.52
C ALA A 216 -15.77 -12.79 8.94
N ASP A 217 -16.34 -13.08 7.77
CA ASP A 217 -16.02 -14.27 6.99
C ASP A 217 -14.67 -14.12 6.28
N GLU A 218 -14.36 -12.90 5.82
CA GLU A 218 -13.10 -12.56 5.16
C GLU A 218 -12.55 -11.22 5.68
N LEU A 219 -11.22 -11.14 5.73
CA LEU A 219 -10.45 -9.91 5.92
C LEU A 219 -9.34 -9.89 4.88
N PHE A 220 -9.28 -8.83 4.08
CA PHE A 220 -8.21 -8.63 3.13
C PHE A 220 -7.87 -7.16 2.93
N TYR A 221 -6.77 -6.89 2.27
CA TYR A 221 -6.31 -5.55 1.91
C TYR A 221 -5.54 -5.57 0.59
N ALA A 222 -5.28 -4.40 0.01
CA ALA A 222 -4.53 -4.26 -1.23
C ALA A 222 -3.42 -3.21 -1.10
N ASP A 223 -2.26 -3.54 -1.65
CA ASP A 223 -1.11 -2.64 -1.78
C ASP A 223 -0.41 -2.84 -3.14
N ALA A 224 0.72 -2.19 -3.37
CA ALA A 224 1.47 -2.32 -4.62
C ALA A 224 1.89 -3.76 -4.95
N ARG A 225 1.92 -4.66 -3.98
CA ARG A 225 2.29 -6.07 -4.14
C ARG A 225 1.13 -6.94 -4.62
N GLY A 226 -0.11 -6.48 -4.45
CA GLY A 226 -1.32 -7.22 -4.80
C GLY A 226 -2.36 -7.22 -3.68
N ILE A 227 -3.30 -8.15 -3.76
CA ILE A 227 -4.33 -8.40 -2.74
C ILE A 227 -3.77 -9.42 -1.76
N THR A 228 -3.90 -9.16 -0.47
CA THR A 228 -3.51 -10.08 0.61
C THR A 228 -4.73 -10.43 1.44
N ALA A 229 -5.14 -11.70 1.40
CA ALA A 229 -6.15 -12.23 2.32
C ALA A 229 -5.49 -12.62 3.63
N VAL A 230 -6.00 -12.10 4.75
CA VAL A 230 -5.54 -12.45 6.09
C VAL A 230 -5.98 -13.87 6.41
N GLY A 231 -5.09 -14.66 6.97
CA GLY A 231 -5.39 -16.08 7.32
C GLY A 231 -6.12 -16.20 8.64
N SER A 232 -5.66 -15.46 9.65
CA SER A 232 -6.27 -15.50 10.98
C SER A 232 -5.96 -14.27 11.84
N LEU A 233 -6.83 -14.03 12.81
CA LEU A 233 -6.64 -13.05 13.89
C LEU A 233 -7.00 -13.76 15.22
N GLY A 234 -6.01 -13.98 16.07
CA GLY A 234 -6.20 -14.81 17.26
C GLY A 234 -6.68 -16.23 16.91
N THR A 235 -7.89 -16.59 17.35
CA THR A 235 -8.56 -17.85 17.04
C THR A 235 -9.49 -17.79 15.84
N THR A 236 -9.80 -16.56 15.33
CA THR A 236 -10.65 -16.37 14.16
C THR A 236 -9.87 -16.69 12.90
N HIS A 237 -10.45 -17.50 12.02
CA HIS A 237 -9.93 -17.85 10.70
C HIS A 237 -10.80 -17.25 9.61
N PHE A 238 -10.19 -16.66 8.60
CA PHE A 238 -10.89 -16.03 7.50
C PHE A 238 -10.82 -16.89 6.23
N SER A 239 -11.83 -16.77 5.37
CA SER A 239 -11.79 -17.27 4.00
C SER A 239 -11.15 -16.23 3.04
N ASP A 240 -11.12 -16.52 1.73
CA ASP A 240 -10.53 -15.64 0.72
C ASP A 240 -11.26 -15.65 -0.62
N SER A 241 -12.51 -16.07 -0.61
CA SER A 241 -13.31 -16.28 -1.84
C SER A 241 -13.53 -14.98 -2.62
N ILE A 242 -13.88 -13.89 -1.91
CA ILE A 242 -14.11 -12.58 -2.51
C ILE A 242 -12.78 -11.95 -2.92
N ALA A 243 -11.76 -12.01 -2.06
CA ALA A 243 -10.40 -11.56 -2.39
C ALA A 243 -9.89 -12.24 -3.67
N TYR A 244 -10.10 -13.56 -3.82
CA TYR A 244 -9.75 -14.31 -5.01
C TYR A 244 -10.57 -13.91 -6.25
N ALA A 245 -11.88 -13.74 -6.10
CA ALA A 245 -12.75 -13.33 -7.20
C ALA A 245 -12.37 -11.94 -7.75
N ILE A 246 -12.03 -11.00 -6.87
CA ILE A 246 -11.60 -9.66 -7.25
C ILE A 246 -10.21 -9.69 -7.89
N SER A 247 -9.26 -10.46 -7.38
CA SER A 247 -7.92 -10.53 -7.95
C SER A 247 -7.90 -10.92 -9.43
N LYS A 248 -8.89 -11.70 -9.88
CA LYS A 248 -9.04 -12.08 -11.28
C LYS A 248 -9.60 -10.97 -12.18
N LYS A 249 -10.24 -9.95 -11.59
CA LYS A 249 -10.79 -8.80 -12.31
C LYS A 249 -9.82 -7.63 -12.41
N MET A 250 -8.77 -7.66 -11.57
CA MET A 250 -7.76 -6.61 -11.53
C MET A 250 -6.71 -6.87 -12.60
N ILE A 251 -6.76 -6.08 -13.67
CA ILE A 251 -5.77 -6.09 -14.76
C ILE A 251 -4.92 -4.82 -14.63
N PHE A 252 -3.61 -4.97 -14.62
CA PHE A 252 -2.63 -3.89 -14.59
C PHE A 252 -1.70 -3.95 -15.79
#